data_464b2a2f9ee6e7850a67e69d8a69ddf8
#
_entry.id   464b2a2f9ee6e7850a67e69d8a69ddf8
#
_cell.length_a   1.000
_cell.length_b   1.000
_cell.length_c   1.000
_cell.angle_alpha   90.00
_cell.angle_beta   90.00
_cell.angle_gamma   90.00
#
_symmetry.space_group_name_H-M   'P 1'
#
loop_
_entity.id
_entity.type
_entity.pdbx_description
1 polymer ?
#
loop_
_entity_poly.entity_id
_entity_poly.type
_entity_poly.pdbx_seq_one_letter_code
_entity_poly.pdbx_strand_id
1 'polypeptide(L)'
;MAYINPLTARILCKEVFDLKAEDTLLINAGNSFIGSIFAQLSKIMGFQLISIVRKTEQKERLEKLGIKVVLSSDGENIHREVLQLTKGQGVRAAVDSVGGNAGTALARCVSGGGFFRTIGLLSGKQVDWPFICSQLPISAEVFHLRHTLAKVNRTEWLSYFELLFALITSGQLVMPEPSAIFPIEDYKNALKAQEESGRQGKILFKF
;
A
#
# COMPACT_ATOMS: atom_id res chain seq x y z
N MET A 1 -0.07 15.90 -4.67
CA MET A 1 -0.21 14.44 -4.53
C MET A 1 0.96 13.78 -3.80
N ALA A 2 2.11 14.41 -3.70
CA ALA A 2 3.35 13.84 -3.11
C ALA A 2 3.35 13.63 -1.59
N TYR A 3 2.36 14.15 -0.85
CA TYR A 3 2.39 14.14 0.62
C TYR A 3 1.97 12.80 1.22
N ILE A 4 0.67 12.46 1.25
CA ILE A 4 0.17 11.35 2.07
C ILE A 4 0.65 9.98 1.57
N ASN A 5 0.29 9.59 0.35
CA ASN A 5 0.52 8.22 -0.13
C ASN A 5 2.00 7.91 -0.38
N PRO A 6 2.78 8.77 -1.09
CA PRO A 6 4.19 8.47 -1.33
C PRO A 6 5.02 8.48 -0.04
N LEU A 7 4.74 9.42 0.86
CA LEU A 7 5.44 9.52 2.12
C LEU A 7 5.11 8.34 3.04
N THR A 8 3.83 7.94 3.14
CA THR A 8 3.41 6.74 3.87
C THR A 8 4.12 5.50 3.35
N ALA A 9 4.09 5.27 2.04
CA ALA A 9 4.70 4.09 1.45
C ALA A 9 6.22 4.05 1.70
N ARG A 10 6.92 5.20 1.50
CA ARG A 10 8.36 5.29 1.74
C ARG A 10 8.72 5.05 3.21
N ILE A 11 8.02 5.70 4.14
CA ILE A 11 8.28 5.53 5.59
C ILE A 11 8.05 4.07 6.01
N LEU A 12 6.98 3.44 5.54
CA LEU A 12 6.73 2.02 5.83
C LEU A 12 7.86 1.14 5.32
N CYS A 13 8.27 1.30 4.06
CA CYS A 13 9.31 0.46 3.47
C CYS A 13 10.68 0.68 4.13
N LYS A 14 11.07 1.93 4.40
CA LYS A 14 12.43 2.26 4.81
C LYS A 14 12.61 2.34 6.32
N GLU A 15 11.68 3.01 7.02
CA GLU A 15 11.86 3.32 8.44
C GLU A 15 11.18 2.27 9.36
N VAL A 16 10.00 1.75 8.95
CA VAL A 16 9.23 0.83 9.80
C VAL A 16 9.63 -0.62 9.55
N PHE A 17 9.74 -1.03 8.30
CA PHE A 17 10.06 -2.42 7.94
C PHE A 17 11.53 -2.64 7.63
N ASP A 18 12.27 -1.58 7.32
CA ASP A 18 13.67 -1.60 6.88
C ASP A 18 13.93 -2.66 5.80
N LEU A 19 13.06 -2.66 4.76
CA LEU A 19 13.07 -3.70 3.71
C LEU A 19 14.39 -3.76 2.97
N LYS A 20 14.90 -4.97 2.78
CA LYS A 20 16.09 -5.31 2.00
C LYS A 20 15.71 -5.98 0.68
N ALA A 21 16.67 -6.20 -0.20
CA ALA A 21 16.44 -6.79 -1.52
C ALA A 21 15.86 -8.22 -1.46
N GLU A 22 16.18 -9.00 -0.44
CA GLU A 22 15.67 -10.34 -0.20
C GLU A 22 14.27 -10.39 0.41
N ASP A 23 13.80 -9.26 0.96
CA ASP A 23 12.52 -9.19 1.64
C ASP A 23 11.35 -9.18 0.66
N THR A 24 10.22 -9.67 1.13
CA THR A 24 8.95 -9.61 0.41
C THR A 24 7.95 -8.76 1.20
N LEU A 25 7.38 -7.76 0.53
CA LEU A 25 6.24 -6.97 0.99
C LEU A 25 4.95 -7.50 0.35
N LEU A 26 3.90 -7.67 1.15
CA LEU A 26 2.56 -8.02 0.68
C LEU A 26 1.62 -6.83 0.87
N ILE A 27 0.84 -6.48 -0.17
CA ILE A 27 -0.16 -5.41 -0.07
C ILE A 27 -1.51 -5.86 -0.63
N ASN A 28 -2.61 -5.40 -0.07
CA ASN A 28 -3.91 -5.45 -0.73
C ASN A 28 -4.24 -4.09 -1.38
N ALA A 29 -5.38 -4.00 -2.08
CA ALA A 29 -5.73 -2.83 -2.89
C ALA A 29 -4.60 -2.40 -3.85
N GLY A 30 -3.90 -3.37 -4.47
CA GLY A 30 -2.70 -3.14 -5.27
C GLY A 30 -2.88 -2.24 -6.48
N ASN A 31 -4.11 -2.09 -6.98
CA ASN A 31 -4.44 -1.18 -8.06
C ASN A 31 -4.74 0.27 -7.60
N SER A 32 -4.68 0.54 -6.29
CA SER A 32 -4.89 1.88 -5.74
C SER A 32 -3.69 2.81 -5.99
N PHE A 33 -3.88 4.12 -5.73
CA PHE A 33 -2.80 5.09 -5.84
C PHE A 33 -1.58 4.71 -4.98
N ILE A 34 -1.79 4.34 -3.70
CA ILE A 34 -0.68 3.93 -2.84
C ILE A 34 -0.07 2.60 -3.29
N GLY A 35 -0.89 1.68 -3.83
CA GLY A 35 -0.41 0.43 -4.42
C GLY A 35 0.57 0.66 -5.58
N SER A 36 0.29 1.64 -6.45
CA SER A 36 1.20 2.02 -7.54
C SER A 36 2.52 2.61 -7.03
N ILE A 37 2.51 3.29 -5.89
CA ILE A 37 3.73 3.81 -5.25
C ILE A 37 4.56 2.66 -4.69
N PHE A 38 3.95 1.70 -3.97
CA PHE A 38 4.66 0.50 -3.50
C PHE A 38 5.29 -0.28 -4.64
N ALA A 39 4.59 -0.42 -5.78
CA ALA A 39 5.11 -1.09 -6.96
C ALA A 39 6.37 -0.40 -7.55
N GLN A 40 6.41 0.93 -7.54
CA GLN A 40 7.58 1.68 -7.97
C GLN A 40 8.72 1.60 -6.94
N LEU A 41 8.39 1.76 -5.65
CA LEU A 41 9.39 1.65 -4.57
C LEU A 41 10.02 0.26 -4.52
N SER A 42 9.29 -0.81 -4.81
CA SER A 42 9.87 -2.16 -4.87
C SER A 42 10.99 -2.26 -5.91
N LYS A 43 10.85 -1.60 -7.05
CA LYS A 43 11.90 -1.54 -8.08
C LYS A 43 13.07 -0.65 -7.68
N ILE A 44 12.77 0.53 -7.11
CA ILE A 44 13.79 1.51 -6.69
C ILE A 44 14.65 0.94 -5.55
N MET A 45 14.02 0.25 -4.59
CA MET A 45 14.68 -0.28 -3.39
C MET A 45 15.12 -1.75 -3.54
N GLY A 46 14.64 -2.45 -4.58
CA GLY A 46 15.06 -3.82 -4.91
C GLY A 46 14.29 -4.94 -4.19
N PHE A 47 13.38 -4.66 -3.26
CA PHE A 47 12.63 -5.69 -2.56
C PHE A 47 11.53 -6.33 -3.44
N GLN A 48 11.07 -7.53 -3.06
CA GLN A 48 9.99 -8.23 -3.76
C GLN A 48 8.62 -7.69 -3.33
N LEU A 49 7.72 -7.45 -4.28
CA LEU A 49 6.34 -7.07 -3.99
C LEU A 49 5.36 -8.15 -4.44
N ILE A 50 4.45 -8.53 -3.55
CA ILE A 50 3.24 -9.29 -3.88
C ILE A 50 2.05 -8.36 -3.71
N SER A 51 1.21 -8.26 -4.74
CA SER A 51 0.06 -7.36 -4.75
C SER A 51 -1.24 -8.14 -4.87
N ILE A 52 -2.23 -7.83 -4.03
CA ILE A 52 -3.55 -8.44 -4.11
C ILE A 52 -4.51 -7.49 -4.80
N VAL A 53 -5.21 -8.03 -5.82
CA VAL A 53 -6.23 -7.32 -6.59
C VAL A 53 -7.47 -8.17 -6.77
N ARG A 54 -8.60 -7.55 -7.16
CA ARG A 54 -9.89 -8.22 -7.28
C ARG A 54 -10.26 -8.61 -8.70
N LYS A 55 -9.64 -8.00 -9.71
CA LYS A 55 -10.02 -8.15 -11.12
C LYS A 55 -8.83 -8.62 -11.97
N THR A 56 -9.12 -9.48 -12.93
CA THR A 56 -8.11 -10.06 -13.84
C THR A 56 -7.35 -8.98 -14.62
N GLU A 57 -8.04 -7.94 -15.11
CA GLU A 57 -7.40 -6.87 -15.86
C GLU A 57 -6.37 -6.09 -15.01
N GLN A 58 -6.64 -5.98 -13.69
CA GLN A 58 -5.71 -5.36 -12.74
C GLN A 58 -4.47 -6.24 -12.54
N LYS A 59 -4.67 -7.56 -12.44
CA LYS A 59 -3.60 -8.55 -12.33
C LYS A 59 -2.67 -8.46 -13.53
N GLU A 60 -3.21 -8.60 -14.74
CA GLU A 60 -2.42 -8.56 -15.99
C GLU A 60 -1.60 -7.27 -16.12
N ARG A 61 -2.18 -6.12 -15.73
CA ARG A 61 -1.47 -4.84 -15.76
C ARG A 61 -0.27 -4.82 -14.82
N LEU A 62 -0.43 -5.32 -13.59
CA LEU A 62 0.65 -5.34 -12.60
C LEU A 62 1.72 -6.38 -12.93
N GLU A 63 1.33 -7.54 -13.47
CA GLU A 63 2.26 -8.58 -13.90
C GLU A 63 3.15 -8.10 -15.07
N LYS A 64 2.61 -7.32 -16.00
CA LYS A 64 3.40 -6.64 -17.06
C LYS A 64 4.46 -5.67 -16.49
N LEU A 65 4.25 -5.18 -15.28
CA LEU A 65 5.23 -4.39 -14.55
C LEU A 65 6.20 -5.24 -13.72
N GLY A 66 6.13 -6.58 -13.81
CA GLY A 66 6.98 -7.50 -13.05
C GLY A 66 6.59 -7.67 -11.59
N ILE A 67 5.37 -7.30 -11.20
CA ILE A 67 4.85 -7.47 -9.85
C ILE A 67 4.16 -8.83 -9.73
N LYS A 68 4.47 -9.60 -8.70
CA LYS A 68 3.72 -10.82 -8.38
C LYS A 68 2.31 -10.46 -7.91
N VAL A 69 1.29 -11.10 -8.46
CA VAL A 69 -0.09 -10.74 -8.16
C VAL A 69 -0.92 -11.95 -7.75
N VAL A 70 -1.65 -11.80 -6.66
CA VAL A 70 -2.69 -12.73 -6.20
C VAL A 70 -4.05 -12.13 -6.52
N LEU A 71 -4.91 -12.92 -7.17
CA LEU A 71 -6.29 -12.55 -7.46
C LEU A 71 -7.18 -13.05 -6.33
N SER A 72 -7.76 -12.13 -5.56
CA SER A 72 -8.68 -12.46 -4.48
C SER A 72 -9.70 -11.35 -4.24
N SER A 73 -10.97 -11.72 -4.07
CA SER A 73 -12.07 -10.79 -3.78
C SER A 73 -12.34 -10.62 -2.28
N ASP A 74 -12.14 -11.66 -1.48
CA ASP A 74 -12.57 -11.76 -0.07
C ASP A 74 -11.49 -12.23 0.89
N GLY A 75 -10.36 -12.72 0.38
CA GLY A 75 -9.24 -13.19 1.18
C GLY A 75 -9.12 -14.71 1.29
N GLU A 76 -10.04 -15.49 0.76
CA GLU A 76 -10.10 -16.96 0.96
C GLU A 76 -8.84 -17.69 0.49
N ASN A 77 -8.25 -17.29 -0.63
CA ASN A 77 -7.09 -17.95 -1.24
C ASN A 77 -5.75 -17.27 -0.94
N ILE A 78 -5.76 -16.09 -0.33
CA ILE A 78 -4.55 -15.25 -0.16
C ILE A 78 -3.41 -16.03 0.50
N HIS A 79 -3.69 -16.64 1.64
CA HIS A 79 -2.65 -17.33 2.43
C HIS A 79 -1.98 -18.45 1.63
N ARG A 80 -2.78 -19.33 1.00
CA ARG A 80 -2.26 -20.43 0.20
C ARG A 80 -1.37 -19.94 -0.95
N GLU A 81 -1.85 -18.95 -1.72
CA GLU A 81 -1.12 -18.46 -2.88
C GLU A 81 0.15 -17.69 -2.49
N VAL A 82 0.09 -16.90 -1.42
CA VAL A 82 1.29 -16.20 -0.93
C VAL A 82 2.33 -17.18 -0.42
N LEU A 83 1.95 -18.24 0.31
CA LEU A 83 2.89 -19.29 0.73
C LEU A 83 3.52 -20.00 -0.47
N GLN A 84 2.76 -20.28 -1.53
CA GLN A 84 3.33 -20.84 -2.76
C GLN A 84 4.38 -19.90 -3.39
N LEU A 85 4.07 -18.58 -3.49
CA LEU A 85 4.97 -17.58 -4.06
C LEU A 85 6.24 -17.35 -3.22
N THR A 86 6.15 -17.58 -1.91
CA THR A 86 7.25 -17.41 -0.93
C THR A 86 7.90 -18.73 -0.50
N LYS A 87 7.60 -19.84 -1.22
CA LYS A 87 8.13 -21.18 -0.91
C LYS A 87 7.90 -21.61 0.55
N GLY A 88 6.75 -21.27 1.10
CA GLY A 88 6.34 -21.60 2.47
C GLY A 88 6.86 -20.66 3.56
N GLN A 89 7.70 -19.67 3.24
CA GLN A 89 8.34 -18.81 4.24
C GLN A 89 7.44 -17.66 4.75
N GLY A 90 6.40 -17.29 3.98
CA GLY A 90 5.62 -16.09 4.23
C GLY A 90 6.35 -14.81 3.81
N VAL A 91 5.83 -13.65 4.22
CA VAL A 91 6.37 -12.35 3.84
C VAL A 91 7.00 -11.63 5.04
N ARG A 92 8.01 -10.79 4.81
CA ARG A 92 8.63 -9.95 5.84
C ARG A 92 7.66 -8.93 6.41
N ALA A 93 6.84 -8.33 5.54
CA ALA A 93 5.90 -7.31 5.95
C ALA A 93 4.62 -7.36 5.11
N ALA A 94 3.49 -6.93 5.71
CA ALA A 94 2.24 -6.76 5.01
C ALA A 94 1.57 -5.41 5.33
N VAL A 95 0.97 -4.78 4.32
CA VAL A 95 0.24 -3.51 4.44
C VAL A 95 -1.19 -3.68 3.99
N ASP A 96 -2.12 -3.45 4.90
CA ASP A 96 -3.55 -3.56 4.67
C ASP A 96 -4.22 -2.19 4.51
N SER A 97 -4.94 -2.02 3.40
CA SER A 97 -5.79 -0.86 3.12
C SER A 97 -7.28 -1.19 3.19
N VAL A 98 -7.64 -2.46 3.30
CA VAL A 98 -9.01 -2.95 3.11
C VAL A 98 -9.71 -3.23 4.44
N GLY A 99 -9.03 -3.90 5.36
CA GLY A 99 -9.61 -4.38 6.61
C GLY A 99 -10.43 -5.67 6.44
N GLY A 100 -11.23 -6.00 7.45
CA GLY A 100 -12.09 -7.18 7.47
C GLY A 100 -11.34 -8.50 7.29
N ASN A 101 -12.01 -9.50 6.70
CA ASN A 101 -11.44 -10.82 6.45
C ASN A 101 -10.22 -10.76 5.51
N ALA A 102 -10.24 -9.90 4.50
CA ALA A 102 -9.13 -9.71 3.57
C ALA A 102 -7.88 -9.21 4.29
N GLY A 103 -8.01 -8.23 5.19
CA GLY A 103 -6.89 -7.74 6.00
C GLY A 103 -6.39 -8.78 6.99
N THR A 104 -7.28 -9.54 7.64
CA THR A 104 -6.93 -10.64 8.55
C THR A 104 -6.18 -11.75 7.80
N ALA A 105 -6.63 -12.11 6.59
CA ALA A 105 -5.94 -13.08 5.76
C ALA A 105 -4.53 -12.62 5.34
N LEU A 106 -4.35 -11.32 5.13
CA LEU A 106 -3.05 -10.72 4.86
C LEU A 106 -2.09 -10.89 6.04
N ALA A 107 -2.56 -10.62 7.27
CA ALA A 107 -1.76 -10.78 8.47
C ALA A 107 -1.23 -12.21 8.66
N ARG A 108 -2.04 -13.22 8.30
CA ARG A 108 -1.65 -14.66 8.36
C ARG A 108 -0.48 -15.01 7.43
N CYS A 109 -0.21 -14.19 6.40
CA CYS A 109 0.87 -14.42 5.46
C CYS A 109 2.23 -13.91 5.96
N VAL A 110 2.24 -13.16 7.07
CA VAL A 110 3.48 -12.59 7.63
C VAL A 110 4.26 -13.65 8.37
N SER A 111 5.56 -13.76 8.08
CA SER A 111 6.47 -14.66 8.78
C SER A 111 6.67 -14.26 10.25
N GLY A 112 7.04 -15.21 11.10
CA GLY A 112 7.33 -14.93 12.51
C GLY A 112 8.39 -13.82 12.68
N GLY A 113 8.12 -12.86 13.56
CA GLY A 113 8.95 -11.66 13.73
C GLY A 113 8.79 -10.59 12.64
N GLY A 114 7.87 -10.80 11.68
CA GLY A 114 7.56 -9.83 10.64
C GLY A 114 6.59 -8.73 11.09
N PHE A 115 6.13 -7.92 10.14
CA PHE A 115 5.34 -6.72 10.40
C PHE A 115 3.99 -6.75 9.67
N PHE A 116 2.93 -6.37 10.36
CA PHE A 116 1.63 -6.10 9.78
C PHE A 116 1.19 -4.68 10.12
N ARG A 117 0.82 -3.89 9.10
CA ARG A 117 0.34 -2.51 9.30
C ARG A 117 -0.95 -2.29 8.54
N THR A 118 -2.00 -1.81 9.23
CA THR A 118 -3.19 -1.28 8.57
C THR A 118 -3.03 0.21 8.35
N ILE A 119 -3.35 0.67 7.14
CA ILE A 119 -3.27 2.09 6.73
C ILE A 119 -4.62 2.63 6.24
N GLY A 120 -5.61 1.75 6.12
CA GLY A 120 -6.92 2.09 5.60
C GLY A 120 -8.00 1.14 6.09
N LEU A 121 -9.25 1.45 5.72
CA LEU A 121 -10.45 0.68 6.12
C LEU A 121 -11.47 0.67 4.99
N LEU A 122 -11.06 0.34 3.76
CA LEU A 122 -11.91 0.43 2.57
C LEU A 122 -13.16 -0.45 2.63
N SER A 123 -13.15 -1.54 3.39
CA SER A 123 -14.33 -2.39 3.63
C SER A 123 -15.28 -1.86 4.70
N GLY A 124 -14.89 -0.83 5.45
CA GLY A 124 -15.59 -0.35 6.65
C GLY A 124 -15.50 -1.30 7.85
N LYS A 125 -14.79 -2.43 7.75
CA LYS A 125 -14.66 -3.45 8.80
C LYS A 125 -13.23 -3.56 9.28
N GLN A 126 -13.04 -3.63 10.60
CA GLN A 126 -11.73 -3.89 11.21
C GLN A 126 -11.26 -5.32 10.90
N VAL A 127 -9.94 -5.50 10.90
CA VAL A 127 -9.33 -6.85 10.95
C VAL A 127 -9.65 -7.51 12.28
N ASP A 128 -9.50 -8.82 12.38
CA ASP A 128 -9.62 -9.56 13.64
C ASP A 128 -8.36 -9.33 14.51
N TRP A 129 -8.33 -8.17 15.20
CA TRP A 129 -7.24 -7.82 16.09
C TRP A 129 -7.03 -8.82 17.22
N PRO A 130 -8.08 -9.35 17.91
CA PRO A 130 -7.91 -10.39 18.90
C PRO A 130 -7.16 -11.60 18.37
N PHE A 131 -7.54 -12.11 17.21
CA PHE A 131 -6.82 -13.21 16.56
C PHE A 131 -5.37 -12.84 16.22
N ILE A 132 -5.16 -11.71 15.55
CA ILE A 132 -3.82 -11.29 15.10
C ILE A 132 -2.87 -11.15 16.29
N CYS A 133 -3.30 -10.46 17.35
CA CYS A 133 -2.44 -10.18 18.50
C CYS A 133 -2.20 -11.41 19.39
N SER A 134 -3.13 -12.39 19.42
CA SER A 134 -2.99 -13.58 20.28
C SER A 134 -2.40 -14.80 19.59
N GLN A 135 -2.57 -14.91 18.26
CA GLN A 135 -2.21 -16.13 17.52
C GLN A 135 -1.02 -15.97 16.57
N LEU A 136 -0.66 -14.74 16.21
CA LEU A 136 0.41 -14.51 15.24
C LEU A 136 1.64 -13.89 15.93
N PRO A 137 2.84 -14.50 15.79
CA PRO A 137 4.08 -13.98 16.38
C PRO A 137 4.67 -12.83 15.53
N ILE A 138 3.89 -11.77 15.31
CA ILE A 138 4.23 -10.64 14.44
C ILE A 138 4.03 -9.29 15.15
N SER A 139 4.69 -8.24 14.66
CA SER A 139 4.42 -6.86 15.10
C SER A 139 3.24 -6.30 14.30
N ALA A 140 2.08 -6.15 14.93
CA ALA A 140 0.85 -5.71 14.28
C ALA A 140 0.35 -4.38 14.87
N GLU A 141 0.13 -3.36 14.02
CA GLU A 141 -0.31 -2.03 14.44
C GLU A 141 -1.13 -1.31 13.36
N VAL A 142 -1.93 -0.33 13.80
CA VAL A 142 -2.51 0.68 12.91
C VAL A 142 -1.46 1.75 12.66
N PHE A 143 -1.10 1.98 11.39
CA PHE A 143 -0.15 3.03 11.02
C PHE A 143 -0.87 4.32 10.65
N HIS A 144 -0.48 5.41 11.30
CA HIS A 144 -0.92 6.75 10.95
C HIS A 144 0.28 7.66 10.68
N LEU A 145 0.38 8.15 9.45
CA LEU A 145 1.46 9.06 9.04
C LEU A 145 1.64 10.24 10.00
N ARG A 146 0.53 10.87 10.44
CA ARG A 146 0.56 12.01 11.39
C ARG A 146 1.24 11.68 12.71
N HIS A 147 1.10 10.44 13.22
CA HIS A 147 1.73 10.04 14.49
C HIS A 147 3.23 9.83 14.33
N THR A 148 3.67 9.36 13.15
CA THR A 148 5.09 9.26 12.82
C THR A 148 5.70 10.64 12.67
N LEU A 149 5.05 11.52 11.91
CA LEU A 149 5.53 12.88 11.67
C LEU A 149 5.52 13.76 12.93
N ALA A 150 4.65 13.50 13.89
CA ALA A 150 4.64 14.19 15.18
C ALA A 150 5.87 13.88 16.06
N LYS A 151 6.60 12.81 15.78
CA LYS A 151 7.78 12.37 16.52
C LYS A 151 9.11 12.86 15.92
N VAL A 152 9.09 13.38 14.69
CA VAL A 152 10.29 13.84 13.99
C VAL A 152 10.44 15.34 14.12
N ASN A 153 11.68 15.81 14.15
CA ASN A 153 11.98 17.23 14.15
C ASN A 153 11.82 17.84 12.73
N ARG A 154 11.91 19.16 12.61
CA ARG A 154 11.73 19.88 11.34
C ARG A 154 12.74 19.44 10.27
N THR A 155 13.98 19.17 10.63
CA THR A 155 15.03 18.77 9.69
C THR A 155 14.75 17.38 9.11
N GLU A 156 14.40 16.44 9.96
CA GLU A 156 13.98 15.10 9.54
C GLU A 156 12.73 15.14 8.66
N TRP A 157 11.74 15.97 9.05
CA TRP A 157 10.53 16.16 8.25
C TRP A 157 10.85 16.68 6.85
N LEU A 158 11.72 17.68 6.72
CA LEU A 158 12.16 18.20 5.42
C LEU A 158 12.92 17.16 4.61
N SER A 159 13.81 16.38 5.24
CA SER A 159 14.60 15.35 4.54
C SER A 159 13.73 14.28 3.88
N TYR A 160 12.58 13.92 4.47
CA TYR A 160 11.65 12.99 3.84
C TYR A 160 11.10 13.53 2.52
N PHE A 161 10.82 14.83 2.44
CA PHE A 161 10.34 15.46 1.21
C PHE A 161 11.46 15.66 0.18
N GLU A 162 12.64 16.05 0.60
CA GLU A 162 13.80 16.22 -0.29
C GLU A 162 14.10 14.92 -1.05
N LEU A 163 14.17 13.79 -0.34
CA LEU A 163 14.36 12.48 -0.95
C LEU A 163 13.20 12.10 -1.89
N LEU A 164 11.97 12.37 -1.48
CA LEU A 164 10.80 12.06 -2.30
C LEU A 164 10.76 12.91 -3.57
N PHE A 165 11.05 14.22 -3.45
CA PHE A 165 11.12 15.13 -4.60
C PHE A 165 12.27 14.77 -5.53
N ALA A 166 13.42 14.36 -5.00
CA ALA A 166 14.52 13.87 -5.84
C ALA A 166 14.10 12.67 -6.71
N LEU A 167 13.37 11.71 -6.15
CA LEU A 167 12.82 10.58 -6.91
C LEU A 167 11.79 11.01 -7.96
N ILE A 168 10.94 12.00 -7.66
CA ILE A 168 9.93 12.51 -8.59
C ILE A 168 10.61 13.30 -9.71
N THR A 169 11.53 14.20 -9.40
CA THR A 169 12.20 15.06 -10.40
C THR A 169 13.14 14.28 -11.30
N SER A 170 13.75 13.20 -10.80
CA SER A 170 14.55 12.28 -11.62
C SER A 170 13.72 11.33 -12.49
N GLY A 171 12.38 11.33 -12.34
CA GLY A 171 11.49 10.41 -13.05
C GLY A 171 11.52 8.98 -12.55
N GLN A 172 12.25 8.68 -11.46
CA GLN A 172 12.26 7.34 -10.84
C GLN A 172 10.94 7.01 -10.16
N LEU A 173 10.28 8.01 -9.58
CA LEU A 173 8.95 7.89 -8.99
C LEU A 173 7.96 8.74 -9.77
N VAL A 174 7.07 8.10 -10.51
CA VAL A 174 6.06 8.77 -11.32
C VAL A 174 4.74 8.84 -10.57
N MET A 175 4.21 10.05 -10.43
CA MET A 175 2.87 10.22 -9.85
C MET A 175 1.81 9.79 -10.86
N PRO A 176 0.85 8.93 -10.46
CA PRO A 176 -0.27 8.59 -11.33
C PRO A 176 -1.03 9.84 -11.78
N GLU A 177 -1.42 9.86 -13.05
CA GLU A 177 -2.24 10.93 -13.60
C GLU A 177 -3.57 11.08 -12.82
N PRO A 178 -4.07 12.31 -12.66
CA PRO A 178 -5.40 12.50 -12.10
C PRO A 178 -6.47 11.90 -13.03
N SER A 179 -7.51 11.28 -12.46
CA SER A 179 -8.62 10.76 -13.27
C SER A 179 -9.49 11.88 -13.85
N ALA A 180 -9.61 13.00 -13.14
CA ALA A 180 -10.23 14.22 -13.61
C ALA A 180 -9.76 15.44 -12.81
N ILE A 181 -9.86 16.62 -13.42
CA ILE A 181 -9.59 17.91 -12.79
C ILE A 181 -10.83 18.77 -12.95
N PHE A 182 -11.39 19.24 -11.84
CA PHE A 182 -12.57 20.09 -11.81
C PHE A 182 -12.21 21.51 -11.34
N PRO A 183 -12.87 22.56 -11.86
CA PRO A 183 -12.83 23.85 -11.20
C PRO A 183 -13.47 23.75 -9.82
N ILE A 184 -13.02 24.58 -8.87
CA ILE A 184 -13.52 24.49 -7.48
C ILE A 184 -15.04 24.73 -7.38
N GLU A 185 -15.60 25.53 -8.29
CA GLU A 185 -17.02 25.83 -8.36
C GLU A 185 -17.85 24.58 -8.69
N ASP A 186 -17.26 23.60 -9.37
CA ASP A 186 -17.90 22.34 -9.77
C ASP A 186 -17.68 21.20 -8.75
N TYR A 187 -17.49 21.54 -7.48
CA TYR A 187 -17.22 20.59 -6.41
C TYR A 187 -18.25 19.47 -6.28
N LYS A 188 -19.54 19.74 -6.61
CA LYS A 188 -20.60 18.71 -6.53
C LYS A 188 -20.38 17.57 -7.51
N ASN A 189 -19.99 17.88 -8.75
CA ASN A 189 -19.68 16.86 -9.75
C ASN A 189 -18.36 16.15 -9.43
N ALA A 190 -17.37 16.87 -8.91
CA ALA A 190 -16.13 16.28 -8.41
C ALA A 190 -16.37 15.25 -7.30
N LEU A 191 -17.29 15.54 -6.34
CA LEU A 191 -17.67 14.60 -5.28
C LEU A 191 -18.36 13.36 -5.85
N LYS A 192 -19.31 13.52 -6.79
CA LYS A 192 -19.94 12.38 -7.48
C LYS A 192 -18.91 11.52 -8.20
N ALA A 193 -18.01 12.13 -8.97
CA ALA A 193 -16.93 11.41 -9.65
C ALA A 193 -15.97 10.71 -8.66
N GLN A 194 -15.80 11.26 -7.45
CA GLN A 194 -15.01 10.62 -6.39
C GLN A 194 -15.62 9.31 -5.89
N GLU A 195 -16.95 9.18 -5.90
CA GLU A 195 -17.70 8.01 -5.42
C GLU A 195 -17.77 6.87 -6.46
N GLU A 196 -17.47 7.15 -7.74
CA GLU A 196 -17.50 6.15 -8.80
C GLU A 196 -16.53 4.99 -8.51
N SER A 197 -17.06 3.76 -8.58
CA SER A 197 -16.27 2.56 -8.38
C SER A 197 -15.36 2.26 -9.58
N GLY A 198 -14.14 1.78 -9.31
CA GLY A 198 -13.19 1.41 -10.37
C GLY A 198 -12.39 2.57 -10.95
N ARG A 199 -12.57 3.77 -10.45
CA ARG A 199 -11.83 4.97 -10.84
C ARG A 199 -10.31 4.75 -10.66
N GLN A 200 -9.54 5.20 -11.65
CA GLN A 200 -8.08 5.20 -11.61
C GLN A 200 -7.56 6.63 -11.43
N GLY A 201 -6.73 6.86 -10.42
CA GLY A 201 -6.19 8.18 -10.13
C GLY A 201 -7.03 8.99 -9.12
N LYS A 202 -6.62 10.22 -8.88
CA LYS A 202 -7.27 11.16 -7.96
C LYS A 202 -8.14 12.15 -8.72
N ILE A 203 -9.20 12.63 -8.09
CA ILE A 203 -9.91 13.83 -8.51
C ILE A 203 -9.15 15.02 -7.92
N LEU A 204 -8.85 16.02 -8.74
CA LEU A 204 -8.18 17.25 -8.35
C LEU A 204 -9.08 18.45 -8.59
N PHE A 205 -8.86 19.51 -7.81
CA PHE A 205 -9.44 20.81 -8.05
C PHE A 205 -8.40 21.75 -8.67
N LYS A 206 -8.86 22.57 -9.60
CA LYS A 206 -8.14 23.72 -10.12
C LYS A 206 -8.76 24.97 -9.53
N PHE A 207 -7.94 25.83 -8.93
CA PHE A 207 -8.30 27.15 -8.43
C PHE A 207 -8.03 28.22 -9.46
#